data_ccc7ce1335d73e1782d355c0d26e3439
#
_entry.id   ccc7ce1335d73e1782d355c0d26e3439
#
_cell.length_a   1.000
_cell.length_b   1.000
_cell.length_c   1.000
_cell.angle_alpha   90.00
_cell.angle_beta   90.00
_cell.angle_gamma   90.00
#
_symmetry.space_group_name_H-M   'P 1'
#
loop_
_entity.id
_entity.type
_entity.pdbx_description
1 polymer ?
#
loop_
_entity_poly.entity_id
_entity_poly.type
_entity_poly.pdbx_seq_one_letter_code
_entity_poly.pdbx_strand_id
1 'polypeptide(L)'
;MLRIFRMAAVAAALLVTLGVAAAATLGVGSDLPAITLADQHDAKAVIGPDVRIVVLTRDMAAGDVVKDGFAGMDQAALDLRGAVYVADISAMPSMVASMFAIPKMRDRSYRVVLDRDGTATRDFPYAEGRPTVLLVESGRIARVAQPASGDELRQLLQPPSQP
;
A
#
# COMPACT_ATOMS: atom_id res chain seq x y z
N MET A 1 70.75 36.41 -7.60
CA MET A 1 69.39 36.80 -7.26
C MET A 1 68.42 35.76 -7.83
N LEU A 2 68.02 34.80 -7.07
CA LEU A 2 67.16 33.68 -7.56
C LEU A 2 65.83 33.76 -6.79
N ARG A 3 64.74 34.11 -7.48
CA ARG A 3 63.36 34.14 -6.91
C ARG A 3 62.75 32.80 -7.15
N ILE A 4 62.55 32.06 -6.10
CA ILE A 4 61.83 30.78 -6.09
C ILE A 4 60.30 31.08 -6.00
N PHE A 5 59.56 30.77 -7.07
CA PHE A 5 58.11 30.77 -7.06
C PHE A 5 57.61 29.48 -6.44
N ARG A 6 56.96 29.59 -5.29
CA ARG A 6 56.21 28.46 -4.72
C ARG A 6 54.79 28.49 -5.27
N MET A 7 54.49 27.55 -6.16
CA MET A 7 53.11 27.23 -6.54
C MET A 7 52.47 26.35 -5.48
N ALA A 8 51.50 26.90 -4.76
CA ALA A 8 50.62 26.13 -3.87
C ALA A 8 49.47 25.53 -4.69
N ALA A 9 49.46 24.20 -4.84
CA ALA A 9 48.36 23.48 -5.45
C ALA A 9 47.27 23.26 -4.38
N VAL A 10 46.13 23.92 -4.52
CA VAL A 10 44.93 23.68 -3.71
C VAL A 10 44.18 22.55 -4.37
N ALA A 11 44.25 21.35 -3.77
CA ALA A 11 43.42 20.20 -4.15
C ALA A 11 42.05 20.34 -3.46
N ALA A 12 41.04 20.76 -4.21
CA ALA A 12 39.64 20.76 -3.75
C ALA A 12 39.11 19.29 -3.82
N ALA A 13 39.04 18.62 -2.68
CA ALA A 13 38.39 17.34 -2.56
C ALA A 13 36.87 17.52 -2.60
N LEU A 14 36.24 17.15 -3.71
CA LEU A 14 34.80 17.11 -3.90
C LEU A 14 34.25 15.88 -3.18
N LEU A 15 33.78 16.02 -1.94
CA LEU A 15 33.06 14.98 -1.23
C LEU A 15 31.65 14.84 -1.85
N VAL A 16 31.51 13.87 -2.76
CA VAL A 16 30.19 13.42 -3.22
C VAL A 16 29.58 12.57 -2.12
N THR A 17 28.72 13.15 -1.29
CA THR A 17 27.89 12.38 -0.38
C THR A 17 26.80 11.69 -1.19
N LEU A 18 26.99 10.39 -1.47
CA LEU A 18 25.88 9.52 -1.91
C LEU A 18 24.89 9.43 -0.73
N GLY A 19 23.86 10.25 -0.77
CA GLY A 19 22.69 10.08 0.08
C GLY A 19 22.02 8.76 -0.28
N VAL A 20 22.14 7.74 0.57
CA VAL A 20 21.29 6.56 0.51
C VAL A 20 19.89 7.07 0.85
N ALA A 21 19.05 7.26 -0.16
CA ALA A 21 17.63 7.49 0.05
C ALA A 21 17.07 6.21 0.69
N ALA A 22 16.89 6.22 2.01
CA ALA A 22 16.09 5.21 2.67
C ALA A 22 14.70 5.27 2.04
N ALA A 23 14.20 4.12 1.53
CA ALA A 23 12.85 4.01 1.04
C ALA A 23 11.91 4.48 2.15
N ALA A 24 11.27 5.63 1.96
CA ALA A 24 10.40 6.19 2.98
C ALA A 24 9.10 5.40 2.97
N THR A 25 8.82 4.72 4.08
CA THR A 25 7.51 4.08 4.28
C THR A 25 6.43 5.16 4.20
N LEU A 26 5.38 4.89 3.43
CA LEU A 26 4.22 5.78 3.30
C LEU A 26 3.58 6.00 4.68
N GLY A 27 3.36 7.24 5.03
CA GLY A 27 2.80 7.63 6.31
C GLY A 27 1.79 8.76 6.20
N VAL A 28 1.30 9.21 7.32
CA VAL A 28 0.40 10.39 7.39
C VAL A 28 1.09 11.60 6.76
N GLY A 29 0.38 12.28 5.87
CA GLY A 29 0.88 13.43 5.10
C GLY A 29 1.53 13.08 3.77
N SER A 30 1.83 11.79 3.50
CA SER A 30 2.32 11.35 2.19
C SER A 30 1.20 11.40 1.15
N ASP A 31 1.55 11.72 -0.09
CA ASP A 31 0.63 11.55 -1.22
C ASP A 31 0.40 10.05 -1.50
N LEU A 32 -0.84 9.66 -1.78
CA LEU A 32 -1.14 8.30 -2.22
C LEU A 32 -0.60 8.11 -3.65
N PRO A 33 0.33 7.18 -3.88
CA PRO A 33 0.84 6.96 -5.22
C PRO A 33 -0.27 6.40 -6.14
N ALA A 34 -0.26 6.82 -7.39
CA ALA A 34 -1.11 6.19 -8.40
C ALA A 34 -0.58 4.79 -8.72
N ILE A 35 -1.40 3.78 -8.49
CA ILE A 35 -1.04 2.37 -8.67
C ILE A 35 -1.98 1.75 -9.70
N THR A 36 -1.42 1.01 -10.64
CA THR A 36 -2.19 0.22 -11.59
C THR A 36 -1.82 -1.25 -11.45
N LEU A 37 -2.78 -2.07 -11.11
CA LEU A 37 -2.63 -3.52 -10.93
C LEU A 37 -3.78 -4.25 -11.64
N ALA A 38 -3.70 -5.58 -11.68
CA ALA A 38 -4.81 -6.44 -12.08
C ALA A 38 -5.59 -6.89 -10.84
N ASP A 39 -6.89 -7.10 -10.99
CA ASP A 39 -7.72 -7.73 -9.96
C ASP A 39 -7.72 -9.26 -10.08
N GLN A 40 -8.52 -9.95 -9.26
CA GLN A 40 -8.65 -11.40 -9.25
C GLN A 40 -9.24 -11.99 -10.56
N HIS A 41 -9.80 -11.16 -11.42
CA HIS A 41 -10.34 -11.52 -12.73
C HIS A 41 -9.43 -11.07 -13.88
N ASP A 42 -8.21 -10.63 -13.57
CA ASP A 42 -7.22 -10.07 -14.50
C ASP A 42 -7.68 -8.76 -15.16
N ALA A 43 -8.72 -8.12 -14.62
CA ALA A 43 -9.17 -6.81 -15.06
C ALA A 43 -8.29 -5.70 -14.44
N LYS A 44 -8.01 -4.66 -15.24
CA LYS A 44 -7.21 -3.52 -14.80
C LYS A 44 -7.95 -2.75 -13.70
N ALA A 45 -7.26 -2.52 -12.59
CA ALA A 45 -7.69 -1.69 -11.48
C ALA A 45 -6.69 -0.54 -11.27
N VAL A 46 -7.20 0.67 -11.13
CA VAL A 46 -6.40 1.88 -10.87
C VAL A 46 -6.76 2.40 -9.49
N ILE A 47 -5.75 2.53 -8.64
CA ILE A 47 -5.84 3.20 -7.34
C ILE A 47 -5.31 4.61 -7.57
N GLY A 48 -6.14 5.61 -7.39
CA GLY A 48 -5.83 7.01 -7.70
C GLY A 48 -6.30 7.96 -6.60
N PRO A 49 -6.25 9.27 -6.86
CA PRO A 49 -6.56 10.30 -5.86
C PRO A 49 -8.01 10.30 -5.39
N ASP A 50 -8.92 9.67 -6.13
CA ASP A 50 -10.35 9.57 -5.79
C ASP A 50 -10.64 8.48 -4.75
N VAL A 51 -9.67 7.58 -4.49
CA VAL A 51 -9.77 6.56 -3.46
C VAL A 51 -9.71 7.21 -2.08
N ARG A 52 -10.65 6.85 -1.22
CA ARG A 52 -10.72 7.37 0.15
C ARG A 52 -10.20 6.39 1.20
N ILE A 53 -10.26 5.10 0.91
CA ILE A 53 -9.82 4.06 1.82
C ILE A 53 -9.06 3.00 1.02
N VAL A 54 -7.80 2.74 1.40
CA VAL A 54 -7.05 1.59 0.90
C VAL A 54 -6.90 0.59 2.02
N VAL A 55 -7.34 -0.63 1.79
CA VAL A 55 -7.15 -1.77 2.71
C VAL A 55 -6.13 -2.70 2.08
N LEU A 56 -4.99 -2.92 2.72
CA LEU A 56 -3.91 -3.78 2.24
C LEU A 56 -3.67 -4.95 3.17
N THR A 57 -3.51 -6.14 2.59
CA THR A 57 -3.07 -7.35 3.32
C THR A 57 -1.83 -7.95 2.67
N ARG A 58 -0.96 -8.56 3.49
CA ARG A 58 0.26 -9.27 3.04
C ARG A 58 0.37 -10.69 3.58
N ASP A 59 -0.52 -11.08 4.47
CA ASP A 59 -0.55 -12.41 5.06
C ASP A 59 -1.98 -12.93 5.24
N MET A 60 -2.11 -14.21 5.56
CA MET A 60 -3.41 -14.86 5.69
C MET A 60 -4.22 -14.34 6.87
N ALA A 61 -3.57 -14.07 8.00
CA ALA A 61 -4.26 -13.60 9.21
C ALA A 61 -4.86 -12.20 8.98
N ALA A 62 -4.11 -11.31 8.33
CA ALA A 62 -4.63 -10.02 7.87
C ALA A 62 -5.81 -10.20 6.89
N GLY A 63 -5.72 -11.18 5.99
CA GLY A 63 -6.79 -11.55 5.06
C GLY A 63 -8.06 -12.02 5.76
N ASP A 64 -7.94 -12.76 6.86
CA ASP A 64 -9.09 -13.20 7.67
C ASP A 64 -9.77 -12.00 8.36
N VAL A 65 -9.00 -11.05 8.90
CA VAL A 65 -9.55 -9.80 9.45
C VAL A 65 -10.35 -9.04 8.39
N VAL A 66 -9.84 -8.96 7.15
CA VAL A 66 -10.56 -8.30 6.05
C VAL A 66 -11.83 -9.07 5.68
N LYS A 67 -11.75 -10.40 5.58
CA LYS A 67 -12.91 -11.24 5.31
C LYS A 67 -14.03 -11.00 6.32
N ASP A 68 -13.70 -10.93 7.61
CA ASP A 68 -14.67 -10.70 8.68
C ASP A 68 -15.18 -9.26 8.66
N GLY A 69 -14.31 -8.28 8.42
CA GLY A 69 -14.67 -6.87 8.31
C GLY A 69 -15.58 -6.56 7.12
N PHE A 70 -15.40 -7.27 6.00
CA PHE A 70 -16.19 -7.12 4.79
C PHE A 70 -17.41 -8.05 4.73
N ALA A 71 -17.67 -8.83 5.79
CA ALA A 71 -18.83 -9.72 5.81
C ALA A 71 -20.13 -8.95 5.54
N GLY A 72 -20.89 -9.41 4.54
CA GLY A 72 -22.12 -8.77 4.09
C GLY A 72 -21.93 -7.52 3.20
N MET A 73 -20.68 -7.18 2.83
CA MET A 73 -20.40 -6.13 1.86
C MET A 73 -20.19 -6.72 0.46
N ASP A 74 -20.61 -5.98 -0.54
CA ASP A 74 -20.34 -6.23 -1.96
C ASP A 74 -19.51 -5.08 -2.55
N GLN A 75 -19.21 -5.16 -3.84
CA GLN A 75 -18.45 -4.12 -4.52
C GLN A 75 -19.14 -2.75 -4.45
N ALA A 76 -20.47 -2.70 -4.60
CA ALA A 76 -21.20 -1.45 -4.53
C ALA A 76 -21.07 -0.77 -3.15
N ALA A 77 -21.10 -1.58 -2.08
CA ALA A 77 -20.89 -1.09 -0.72
C ALA A 77 -19.46 -0.52 -0.50
N LEU A 78 -18.44 -1.09 -1.14
CA LEU A 78 -17.07 -0.57 -1.10
C LEU A 78 -16.92 0.69 -1.96
N ASP A 79 -17.51 0.72 -3.15
CA ASP A 79 -17.48 1.88 -4.06
C ASP A 79 -18.12 3.11 -3.41
N LEU A 80 -19.25 2.95 -2.73
CA LEU A 80 -19.91 4.04 -1.98
C LEU A 80 -18.99 4.66 -0.91
N ARG A 81 -18.09 3.85 -0.34
CA ARG A 81 -17.11 4.29 0.65
C ARG A 81 -15.82 4.83 0.02
N GLY A 82 -15.67 4.69 -1.29
CA GLY A 82 -14.39 4.93 -1.98
C GLY A 82 -13.29 4.00 -1.48
N ALA A 83 -13.64 2.77 -1.12
CA ALA A 83 -12.74 1.80 -0.55
C ALA A 83 -12.22 0.83 -1.62
N VAL A 84 -10.94 0.54 -1.56
CA VAL A 84 -10.26 -0.43 -2.43
C VAL A 84 -9.54 -1.45 -1.55
N TYR A 85 -9.69 -2.74 -1.90
CA TYR A 85 -8.94 -3.81 -1.25
C TYR A 85 -7.80 -4.30 -2.14
N VAL A 86 -6.59 -4.29 -1.58
CA VAL A 86 -5.35 -4.76 -2.21
C VAL A 86 -4.80 -5.94 -1.42
N ALA A 87 -4.50 -7.02 -2.10
CA ALA A 87 -3.81 -8.17 -1.53
C ALA A 87 -2.42 -8.29 -2.16
N ASP A 88 -1.39 -8.08 -1.36
CA ASP A 88 -0.02 -8.41 -1.73
C ASP A 88 0.18 -9.92 -1.56
N ILE A 89 0.34 -10.62 -2.67
CA ILE A 89 0.53 -12.07 -2.72
C ILE A 89 1.94 -12.46 -3.15
N SER A 90 2.87 -11.52 -3.14
CA SER A 90 4.26 -11.73 -3.60
C SER A 90 5.03 -12.78 -2.79
N ALA A 91 4.71 -12.92 -1.51
CA ALA A 91 5.32 -13.96 -0.66
C ALA A 91 4.76 -15.36 -0.94
N MET A 92 3.68 -15.48 -1.72
CA MET A 92 3.06 -16.76 -2.04
C MET A 92 3.69 -17.36 -3.30
N PRO A 93 4.09 -18.65 -3.30
CA PRO A 93 4.55 -19.30 -4.51
C PRO A 93 3.51 -19.18 -5.63
N SER A 94 3.95 -18.82 -6.84
CA SER A 94 3.07 -18.50 -7.97
C SER A 94 2.09 -19.62 -8.31
N MET A 95 2.51 -20.88 -8.16
CA MET A 95 1.64 -22.04 -8.36
C MET A 95 0.53 -22.09 -7.30
N VAL A 96 0.84 -21.81 -6.04
CA VAL A 96 -0.16 -21.78 -4.96
C VAL A 96 -1.13 -20.62 -5.17
N ALA A 97 -0.61 -19.45 -5.56
CA ALA A 97 -1.44 -18.31 -5.87
C ALA A 97 -2.44 -18.61 -6.99
N SER A 98 -1.96 -19.15 -8.12
CA SER A 98 -2.79 -19.38 -9.31
C SER A 98 -3.78 -20.54 -9.15
N MET A 99 -3.41 -21.62 -8.44
CA MET A 99 -4.26 -22.80 -8.32
C MET A 99 -5.24 -22.73 -7.14
N PHE A 100 -4.95 -21.97 -6.10
CA PHE A 100 -5.75 -21.98 -4.87
C PHE A 100 -6.21 -20.60 -4.42
N ALA A 101 -5.31 -19.62 -4.32
CA ALA A 101 -5.66 -18.34 -3.71
C ALA A 101 -6.54 -17.49 -4.64
N ILE A 102 -6.12 -17.30 -5.89
CA ILE A 102 -6.87 -16.49 -6.86
C ILE A 102 -8.25 -17.06 -7.15
N PRO A 103 -8.45 -18.37 -7.39
CA PRO A 103 -9.78 -18.95 -7.51
C PRO A 103 -10.71 -18.65 -6.33
N LYS A 104 -10.21 -18.78 -5.08
CA LYS A 104 -10.98 -18.41 -3.89
C LYS A 104 -11.31 -16.91 -3.81
N MET A 105 -10.42 -16.05 -4.34
CA MET A 105 -10.68 -14.61 -4.41
C MET A 105 -11.73 -14.26 -5.46
N ARG A 106 -11.85 -15.06 -6.54
CA ARG A 106 -12.89 -14.88 -7.55
C ARG A 106 -14.32 -15.13 -7.04
N ASP A 107 -14.45 -15.91 -5.98
CA ASP A 107 -15.73 -16.18 -5.32
C ASP A 107 -16.19 -15.02 -4.40
N ARG A 108 -15.37 -13.98 -4.23
CA ARG A 108 -15.74 -12.82 -3.41
C ARG A 108 -16.74 -11.93 -4.16
N SER A 109 -17.67 -11.35 -3.41
CA SER A 109 -18.64 -10.36 -3.90
C SER A 109 -18.04 -8.98 -4.17
N TYR A 110 -16.75 -8.81 -3.91
CA TYR A 110 -16.00 -7.57 -4.07
C TYR A 110 -14.68 -7.79 -4.80
N ARG A 111 -14.16 -6.70 -5.36
CA ARG A 111 -12.89 -6.71 -6.09
C ARG A 111 -11.72 -6.84 -5.13
N VAL A 112 -10.78 -7.73 -5.49
CA VAL A 112 -9.49 -7.89 -4.83
C VAL A 112 -8.41 -7.52 -5.83
N VAL A 113 -7.77 -6.39 -5.64
CA VAL A 113 -6.63 -5.95 -6.48
C VAL A 113 -5.39 -6.69 -6.03
N LEU A 114 -4.63 -7.26 -6.95
CA LEU A 114 -3.52 -8.16 -6.63
C LEU A 114 -2.17 -7.50 -6.91
N ASP A 115 -1.37 -7.31 -5.88
CA ASP A 115 0.05 -7.05 -6.04
C ASP A 115 0.81 -8.39 -6.05
N ARG A 116 1.16 -8.84 -7.25
CA ARG A 116 1.72 -10.20 -7.46
C ARG A 116 3.21 -10.28 -7.17
N ASP A 117 3.92 -9.17 -7.29
CA ASP A 117 5.37 -9.07 -7.11
C ASP A 117 5.78 -8.20 -5.91
N GLY A 118 4.82 -7.59 -5.22
CA GLY A 118 5.04 -6.78 -4.03
C GLY A 118 5.69 -5.43 -4.30
N THR A 119 5.86 -5.04 -5.56
CA THR A 119 6.54 -3.78 -5.91
C THR A 119 5.67 -2.56 -5.69
N ALA A 120 4.37 -2.67 -5.97
CA ALA A 120 3.43 -1.57 -5.86
C ALA A 120 3.11 -1.20 -4.40
N THR A 121 3.14 -2.17 -3.51
CA THR A 121 2.81 -1.97 -2.09
C THR A 121 4.02 -1.96 -1.16
N ARG A 122 5.24 -2.06 -1.70
CA ARG A 122 6.48 -2.18 -0.92
C ARG A 122 6.65 -1.12 0.15
N ASP A 123 6.31 0.12 -0.17
CA ASP A 123 6.51 1.28 0.71
C ASP A 123 5.32 1.52 1.66
N PHE A 124 4.28 0.67 1.61
CA PHE A 124 3.16 0.74 2.54
C PHE A 124 3.53 0.19 3.92
N PRO A 125 3.03 0.78 5.01
CA PRO A 125 3.22 0.25 6.35
C PRO A 125 2.77 -1.21 6.45
N TYR A 126 3.47 -1.99 7.26
CA TYR A 126 3.16 -3.40 7.50
C TYR A 126 3.14 -3.71 9.00
N ALA A 127 2.18 -4.52 9.41
CA ALA A 127 2.15 -5.22 10.69
C ALA A 127 1.67 -6.64 10.47
N GLU A 128 2.41 -7.59 11.00
CA GLU A 128 2.11 -9.02 10.88
C GLU A 128 0.71 -9.33 11.43
N GLY A 129 -0.07 -10.07 10.67
CA GLY A 129 -1.42 -10.50 11.05
C GLY A 129 -2.48 -9.41 11.04
N ARG A 130 -2.15 -8.20 10.59
CA ARG A 130 -3.08 -7.07 10.56
C ARG A 130 -3.13 -6.42 9.18
N PRO A 131 -4.31 -6.10 8.66
CA PRO A 131 -4.40 -5.29 7.47
C PRO A 131 -3.92 -3.87 7.75
N THR A 132 -3.29 -3.24 6.76
CA THR A 132 -3.02 -1.81 6.79
C THR A 132 -4.16 -1.08 6.12
N VAL A 133 -4.73 -0.11 6.82
CA VAL A 133 -5.82 0.74 6.33
C VAL A 133 -5.29 2.17 6.21
N LEU A 134 -5.30 2.70 5.00
CA LEU A 134 -4.98 4.10 4.74
C LEU A 134 -6.30 4.86 4.52
N LEU A 135 -6.58 5.83 5.36
CA LEU A 135 -7.63 6.80 5.12
C LEU A 135 -7.04 7.97 4.34
N VAL A 136 -7.64 8.29 3.21
CA VAL A 136 -7.12 9.26 2.24
C VAL A 136 -8.08 10.42 2.09
N GLU A 137 -7.56 11.63 2.18
CA GLU A 137 -8.28 12.88 1.96
C GLU A 137 -7.55 13.72 0.91
N SER A 138 -8.25 14.10 -0.14
CA SER A 138 -7.68 14.90 -1.23
C SER A 138 -6.37 14.32 -1.80
N GLY A 139 -6.31 12.98 -1.95
CA GLY A 139 -5.14 12.26 -2.48
C GLY A 139 -3.99 12.09 -1.48
N ARG A 140 -4.13 12.52 -0.22
CA ARG A 140 -3.12 12.40 0.84
C ARG A 140 -3.57 11.45 1.92
N ILE A 141 -2.62 10.71 2.49
CA ILE A 141 -2.86 9.82 3.62
C ILE A 141 -3.11 10.68 4.86
N ALA A 142 -4.37 10.74 5.30
CA ALA A 142 -4.76 11.45 6.51
C ALA A 142 -4.56 10.60 7.77
N ARG A 143 -4.69 9.27 7.64
CA ARG A 143 -4.54 8.34 8.76
C ARG A 143 -4.06 6.98 8.28
N VAL A 144 -3.22 6.34 9.09
CA VAL A 144 -2.82 4.93 8.95
C VAL A 144 -3.36 4.17 10.17
N ALA A 145 -4.03 3.04 9.92
CA ALA A 145 -4.54 2.17 10.97
C ALA A 145 -4.23 0.71 10.64
N GLN A 146 -4.13 -0.11 11.68
CA GLN A 146 -3.84 -1.54 11.57
C GLN A 146 -4.79 -2.31 12.50
N PRO A 147 -6.07 -2.46 12.10
CA PRO A 147 -7.08 -3.09 12.93
C PRO A 147 -6.71 -4.55 13.23
N ALA A 148 -6.99 -4.97 14.47
CA ALA A 148 -6.75 -6.33 14.91
C ALA A 148 -7.95 -7.26 14.69
N SER A 149 -9.12 -6.71 14.36
CA SER A 149 -10.35 -7.46 14.19
C SER A 149 -11.19 -6.92 13.04
N GLY A 150 -12.12 -7.76 12.54
CA GLY A 150 -13.10 -7.35 11.54
C GLY A 150 -14.01 -6.22 12.02
N ASP A 151 -14.33 -6.17 13.31
CA ASP A 151 -15.16 -5.09 13.87
C ASP A 151 -14.43 -3.76 13.89
N GLU A 152 -13.15 -3.73 14.26
CA GLU A 152 -12.32 -2.53 14.15
C GLU A 152 -12.20 -2.06 12.69
N LEU A 153 -11.98 -2.99 11.75
CA LEU A 153 -11.95 -2.66 10.33
C LEU A 153 -13.29 -2.08 9.87
N ARG A 154 -14.41 -2.68 10.29
CA ARG A 154 -15.75 -2.20 9.93
C ARG A 154 -16.03 -0.79 10.43
N GLN A 155 -15.51 -0.42 11.61
CA GLN A 155 -15.59 0.95 12.13
C GLN A 155 -14.82 1.95 11.25
N LEU A 156 -13.62 1.57 10.77
CA LEU A 156 -12.83 2.41 9.87
C LEU A 156 -13.48 2.61 8.48
N LEU A 157 -14.33 1.67 8.07
CA LEU A 157 -15.07 1.74 6.81
C LEU A 157 -16.36 2.57 6.89
N GLN A 158 -16.78 2.96 8.08
CA GLN A 158 -17.95 3.84 8.23
C GLN A 158 -17.61 5.23 7.70
N PRO A 159 -18.55 5.88 7.00
CA PRO A 159 -18.36 7.29 6.66
C PRO A 159 -18.18 8.08 7.96
N PRO A 160 -17.31 9.14 7.95
CA PRO A 160 -17.19 9.99 9.12
C PRO A 160 -18.59 10.47 9.52
N SER A 161 -18.91 10.27 10.79
CA SER A 161 -20.17 10.79 11.35
C SER A 161 -20.18 12.29 11.09
N GLN A 162 -21.09 12.76 10.25
CA GLN A 162 -21.26 14.19 10.06
C GLN A 162 -21.73 14.78 11.40
N PRO A 163 -21.12 15.87 11.84
CA PRO A 163 -21.50 16.56 13.06
C PRO A 163 -22.93 17.14 12.97
#